data_c36a25926330db3702c96c408987396a
#
_entry.id   c36a25926330db3702c96c408987396a
#
_cell.length_a   1.000
_cell.length_b   1.000
_cell.length_c   1.000
_cell.angle_alpha   90.00
_cell.angle_beta   90.00
_cell.angle_gamma   90.00
#
_symmetry.space_group_name_H-M   'P 1'
#
loop_
_entity.id
_entity.type
_entity.pdbx_description
1 polymer ?
#
loop_
_entity_poly.entity_id
_entity_poly.type
_entity_poly.pdbx_seq_one_letter_code
_entity_poly.pdbx_strand_id
1 'polypeptide(L)'
;PFDLSEVLFITTANDASTIPGPLYDRMDVIELPSYTRTEKFNIAKRHLLPKQLKNNGLDGKVTMTSGAIYEIIDGYTREAGVRNLERTITSVLRKCAQKIAAGETEKISVSGTMVKSLLGPEKVKPTFISRTDSVGIANGLAWTSVGGEMLPVEVAVIPNGTGKIEITGSLGDVMKESAQLAVTYARVHAEEYGIASDRFKNTDLHIHAPEGAVPKDGPSA
;
A
#
# COMPACT_ATOMS: atom_id res chain seq x y z
N PRO A 1 37.17 25.30 -20.59
CA PRO A 1 36.28 24.21 -20.26
C PRO A 1 37.07 23.11 -19.57
N PHE A 2 36.51 22.55 -18.51
CA PHE A 2 37.12 21.40 -17.82
C PHE A 2 36.70 20.13 -18.55
N ASP A 3 37.65 19.23 -18.87
CA ASP A 3 37.37 17.98 -19.54
C ASP A 3 36.87 16.94 -18.53
N LEU A 4 35.66 16.42 -18.74
CA LEU A 4 35.02 15.40 -17.90
C LEU A 4 34.85 14.05 -18.64
N SER A 5 35.54 13.84 -19.75
CA SER A 5 35.42 12.62 -20.58
C SER A 5 35.79 11.33 -19.84
N GLU A 6 36.69 11.43 -18.87
CA GLU A 6 37.14 10.28 -18.05
C GLU A 6 36.35 10.14 -16.73
N VAL A 7 35.25 10.87 -16.55
CA VAL A 7 34.47 10.83 -15.30
C VAL A 7 33.22 9.99 -15.48
N LEU A 8 33.04 9.00 -14.63
CA LEU A 8 31.79 8.24 -14.50
C LEU A 8 30.84 9.00 -13.56
N PHE A 9 29.66 9.34 -14.06
CA PHE A 9 28.60 9.97 -13.28
C PHE A 9 27.55 8.93 -12.86
N ILE A 10 27.29 8.82 -11.57
CA ILE A 10 26.22 8.01 -11.00
C ILE A 10 25.26 8.94 -10.27
N THR A 11 24.01 8.97 -10.70
CA THR A 11 22.95 9.79 -10.10
C THR A 11 21.84 8.92 -9.58
N THR A 12 21.07 9.41 -8.59
CA THR A 12 19.88 8.74 -8.06
C THR A 12 18.70 9.68 -8.12
N ALA A 13 17.55 9.16 -8.51
CA ALA A 13 16.30 9.89 -8.54
C ALA A 13 15.16 9.01 -8.00
N ASN A 14 14.13 9.63 -7.46
CA ASN A 14 12.91 8.93 -7.03
C ASN A 14 11.87 8.86 -8.16
N ASP A 15 11.97 9.77 -9.12
CA ASP A 15 11.05 9.90 -10.22
C ASP A 15 11.82 10.26 -11.51
N ALA A 16 11.80 9.34 -12.45
CA ALA A 16 12.47 9.53 -13.73
C ALA A 16 11.72 10.47 -14.69
N SER A 17 10.42 10.67 -14.47
CA SER A 17 9.58 11.52 -15.35
C SER A 17 9.98 12.99 -15.33
N THR A 18 10.67 13.44 -14.29
CA THR A 18 11.16 14.82 -14.13
C THR A 18 12.49 15.08 -14.81
N ILE A 19 13.15 14.04 -15.32
CA ILE A 19 14.44 14.16 -16.02
C ILE A 19 14.18 14.65 -17.45
N PRO A 20 14.86 15.72 -17.92
CA PRO A 20 14.72 16.18 -19.30
C PRO A 20 15.03 15.05 -20.30
N GLY A 21 14.16 14.89 -21.31
CA GLY A 21 14.27 13.80 -22.31
C GLY A 21 15.67 13.66 -22.93
N PRO A 22 16.31 14.74 -23.44
CA PRO A 22 17.66 14.65 -24.01
C PRO A 22 18.75 14.16 -23.05
N LEU A 23 18.55 14.31 -21.74
CA LEU A 23 19.44 13.78 -20.73
C LEU A 23 19.12 12.32 -20.43
N TYR A 24 17.82 12.00 -20.29
CA TYR A 24 17.33 10.63 -20.06
C TYR A 24 17.79 9.65 -21.15
N ASP A 25 17.72 10.07 -22.43
CA ASP A 25 18.16 9.28 -23.58
C ASP A 25 19.65 8.92 -23.59
N ARG A 26 20.46 9.62 -22.78
CA ARG A 26 21.91 9.40 -22.65
C ARG A 26 22.30 8.67 -21.37
N MET A 27 21.32 8.29 -20.55
CA MET A 27 21.54 7.62 -19.27
C MET A 27 21.28 6.13 -19.41
N ASP A 28 22.10 5.33 -18.74
CA ASP A 28 21.77 3.93 -18.46
C ASP A 28 20.92 3.91 -17.18
N VAL A 29 19.61 3.65 -17.33
CA VAL A 29 18.65 3.74 -16.23
C VAL A 29 18.45 2.37 -15.60
N ILE A 30 18.83 2.27 -14.33
CA ILE A 30 18.63 1.06 -13.51
C ILE A 30 17.47 1.30 -12.57
N GLU A 31 16.32 0.69 -12.84
CA GLU A 31 15.17 0.76 -11.96
C GLU A 31 15.30 -0.20 -10.77
N LEU A 32 15.09 0.32 -9.58
CA LEU A 32 15.04 -0.45 -8.34
C LEU A 32 13.58 -0.59 -7.90
N PRO A 33 12.96 -1.78 -8.07
CA PRO A 33 11.57 -1.98 -7.67
C PRO A 33 11.39 -1.91 -6.16
N SER A 34 10.15 -1.71 -5.73
CA SER A 34 9.77 -1.79 -4.31
C SER A 34 9.96 -3.20 -3.78
N TYR A 35 10.36 -3.32 -2.52
CA TYR A 35 10.49 -4.62 -1.86
C TYR A 35 9.13 -5.22 -1.53
N THR A 36 8.98 -6.49 -1.81
CA THR A 36 7.83 -7.30 -1.37
C THR A 36 7.83 -7.48 0.15
N ARG A 37 6.67 -7.84 0.71
CA ARG A 37 6.53 -8.16 2.15
C ARG A 37 7.56 -9.19 2.63
N THR A 38 7.82 -10.23 1.84
CA THR A 38 8.78 -11.29 2.16
C THR A 38 10.22 -10.80 2.10
N GLU A 39 10.55 -9.97 1.12
CA GLU A 39 11.88 -9.36 1.03
C GLU A 39 12.14 -8.40 2.19
N LYS A 40 11.18 -7.55 2.55
CA LYS A 40 11.26 -6.68 3.74
C LYS A 40 11.51 -7.49 5.01
N PHE A 41 10.82 -8.61 5.18
CA PHE A 41 11.05 -9.52 6.31
C PHE A 41 12.47 -10.06 6.33
N ASN A 42 12.98 -10.55 5.19
CA ASN A 42 14.34 -11.09 5.11
C ASN A 42 15.40 -10.02 5.35
N ILE A 43 15.22 -8.81 4.81
CA ILE A 43 16.11 -7.66 5.06
C ILE A 43 16.10 -7.29 6.54
N ALA A 44 14.89 -7.20 7.14
CA ALA A 44 14.76 -6.90 8.55
C ALA A 44 15.47 -7.94 9.43
N LYS A 45 15.22 -9.22 9.19
CA LYS A 45 15.76 -10.32 10.01
C LYS A 45 17.26 -10.47 9.88
N ARG A 46 17.79 -10.37 8.65
CA ARG A 46 19.21 -10.68 8.36
C ARG A 46 20.14 -9.47 8.53
N HIS A 47 19.62 -8.26 8.34
CA HIS A 47 20.46 -7.06 8.29
C HIS A 47 20.05 -5.98 9.30
N LEU A 48 18.77 -5.55 9.30
CA LEU A 48 18.36 -4.41 10.13
C LEU A 48 18.36 -4.75 11.61
N LEU A 49 17.77 -5.88 11.99
CA LEU A 49 17.65 -6.27 13.39
C LEU A 49 19.02 -6.51 14.05
N PRO A 50 19.96 -7.30 13.49
CA PRO A 50 21.29 -7.47 14.06
C PRO A 50 22.06 -6.15 14.18
N LYS A 51 22.02 -5.31 13.14
CA LYS A 51 22.63 -3.98 13.15
C LYS A 51 22.08 -3.11 14.29
N GLN A 52 20.76 -3.08 14.45
CA GLN A 52 20.12 -2.23 15.46
C GLN A 52 20.26 -2.78 16.88
N LEU A 53 20.32 -4.09 17.07
CA LEU A 53 20.66 -4.71 18.36
C LEU A 53 22.05 -4.27 18.81
N LYS A 54 23.04 -4.38 17.95
CA LYS A 54 24.41 -3.95 18.22
C LYS A 54 24.49 -2.45 18.53
N ASN A 55 23.83 -1.62 17.71
CA ASN A 55 23.86 -0.16 17.87
C ASN A 55 23.22 0.32 19.18
N ASN A 56 22.29 -0.45 19.74
CA ASN A 56 21.61 -0.12 21.00
C ASN A 56 22.15 -0.92 22.20
N GLY A 57 23.24 -1.72 22.06
CA GLY A 57 23.82 -2.50 23.14
C GLY A 57 22.91 -3.60 23.70
N LEU A 58 22.08 -4.19 22.84
CA LEU A 58 21.05 -5.17 23.19
C LEU A 58 21.36 -6.59 22.72
N ASP A 59 22.58 -6.83 22.22
CA ASP A 59 23.02 -8.17 21.79
C ASP A 59 22.86 -9.18 22.92
N GLY A 60 22.21 -10.30 22.64
CA GLY A 60 21.94 -11.37 23.60
C GLY A 60 20.88 -11.04 24.67
N LYS A 61 20.39 -9.79 24.74
CA LYS A 61 19.37 -9.33 25.68
C LYS A 61 17.98 -9.26 25.07
N VAL A 62 17.88 -8.93 23.77
CA VAL A 62 16.59 -8.80 23.09
C VAL A 62 16.56 -9.69 21.87
N THR A 63 15.45 -10.41 21.70
CA THR A 63 15.13 -11.18 20.50
C THR A 63 13.80 -10.71 19.94
N MET A 64 13.59 -10.87 18.63
CA MET A 64 12.32 -10.51 17.98
C MET A 64 11.82 -11.69 17.17
N THR A 65 10.57 -12.08 17.40
CA THR A 65 9.94 -13.18 16.68
C THR A 65 9.63 -12.81 15.24
N SER A 66 9.49 -13.79 14.35
CA SER A 66 9.05 -13.54 12.97
C SER A 66 7.70 -12.83 12.92
N GLY A 67 6.77 -13.21 13.82
CA GLY A 67 5.47 -12.54 13.93
C GLY A 67 5.59 -11.06 14.32
N ALA A 68 6.54 -10.68 15.18
CA ALA A 68 6.78 -9.29 15.51
C ALA A 68 7.30 -8.47 14.33
N ILE A 69 8.17 -9.05 13.51
CA ILE A 69 8.68 -8.37 12.30
C ILE A 69 7.55 -8.16 11.29
N TYR A 70 6.72 -9.19 11.04
CA TYR A 70 5.57 -9.05 10.17
C TYR A 70 4.54 -8.06 10.71
N GLU A 71 4.30 -8.03 12.02
CA GLU A 71 3.42 -7.04 12.65
C GLU A 71 3.89 -5.60 12.39
N ILE A 72 5.21 -5.36 12.46
CA ILE A 72 5.78 -4.04 12.15
C ILE A 72 5.60 -3.72 10.66
N ILE A 73 5.85 -4.68 9.77
CA ILE A 73 5.73 -4.48 8.31
C ILE A 73 4.28 -4.14 7.95
N ASP A 74 3.32 -4.92 8.44
CA ASP A 74 1.93 -4.85 8.02
C ASP A 74 1.16 -3.71 8.71
N GLY A 75 1.43 -3.47 10.01
CA GLY A 75 0.63 -2.55 10.83
C GLY A 75 1.26 -1.17 11.03
N TYR A 76 2.56 -1.00 10.81
CA TYR A 76 3.25 0.24 11.18
C TYR A 76 4.08 0.87 10.06
N THR A 77 4.25 0.18 8.93
CA THR A 77 5.04 0.71 7.81
C THR A 77 4.31 0.58 6.47
N ARG A 78 4.30 1.67 5.71
CA ARG A 78 3.79 1.70 4.33
C ARG A 78 4.80 2.47 3.48
N GLU A 79 5.69 1.75 2.80
CA GLU A 79 6.79 2.32 2.03
C GLU A 79 7.30 1.34 0.97
N ALA A 80 7.89 1.83 -0.11
CA ALA A 80 8.55 1.01 -1.13
C ALA A 80 9.82 0.32 -0.60
N GLY A 81 10.62 1.03 0.17
CA GLY A 81 11.87 0.58 0.77
C GLY A 81 11.72 0.00 2.19
N VAL A 82 12.75 0.16 3.00
CA VAL A 82 12.83 -0.37 4.39
C VAL A 82 13.29 0.69 5.42
N ARG A 83 13.28 1.97 5.06
CA ARG A 83 13.77 3.03 5.94
C ARG A 83 12.86 3.23 7.17
N ASN A 84 11.55 3.27 6.98
CA ASN A 84 10.61 3.36 8.09
C ASN A 84 10.57 2.07 8.90
N LEU A 85 10.74 0.92 8.26
CA LEU A 85 10.88 -0.37 8.93
C LEU A 85 12.09 -0.37 9.88
N GLU A 86 13.26 0.09 9.44
CA GLU A 86 14.45 0.23 10.29
C GLU A 86 14.19 1.18 11.47
N ARG A 87 13.57 2.35 11.21
CA ARG A 87 13.22 3.33 12.27
C ARG A 87 12.24 2.76 13.29
N THR A 88 11.25 1.99 12.82
CA THR A 88 10.24 1.40 13.70
C THR A 88 10.84 0.27 14.55
N ILE A 89 11.67 -0.59 13.96
CA ILE A 89 12.45 -1.60 14.71
C ILE A 89 13.29 -0.91 15.77
N THR A 90 14.02 0.14 15.41
CA THR A 90 14.85 0.92 16.35
C THR A 90 14.00 1.51 17.50
N SER A 91 12.79 2.00 17.19
CA SER A 91 11.87 2.52 18.23
C SER A 91 11.45 1.43 19.22
N VAL A 92 11.13 0.22 18.73
CA VAL A 92 10.80 -0.93 19.59
C VAL A 92 12.00 -1.30 20.46
N LEU A 93 13.20 -1.40 19.87
CA LEU A 93 14.42 -1.77 20.60
C LEU A 93 14.80 -0.74 21.68
N ARG A 94 14.62 0.56 21.40
CA ARG A 94 14.85 1.61 22.42
C ARG A 94 13.91 1.49 23.61
N LYS A 95 12.64 1.13 23.40
CA LYS A 95 11.70 0.87 24.48
C LYS A 95 12.06 -0.38 25.27
N CYS A 96 12.58 -1.41 24.61
CA CYS A 96 13.14 -2.57 25.29
C CYS A 96 14.40 -2.19 26.12
N ALA A 97 15.28 -1.35 25.58
CA ALA A 97 16.44 -0.86 26.31
C ALA A 97 16.06 -0.10 27.59
N GLN A 98 15.02 0.75 27.51
CA GLN A 98 14.48 1.46 28.69
C GLN A 98 14.03 0.49 29.79
N LYS A 99 13.29 -0.57 29.43
CA LYS A 99 12.82 -1.59 30.40
C LYS A 99 13.97 -2.36 31.06
N ILE A 100 14.99 -2.72 30.26
CA ILE A 100 16.18 -3.40 30.77
C ILE A 100 16.99 -2.45 31.68
N ALA A 101 17.15 -1.19 31.29
CA ALA A 101 17.87 -0.19 32.11
C ALA A 101 17.13 0.16 33.40
N ALA A 102 15.81 0.11 33.40
CA ALA A 102 14.98 0.28 34.60
C ALA A 102 15.02 -0.95 35.54
N GLY A 103 15.68 -2.04 35.13
CA GLY A 103 15.77 -3.26 35.95
C GLY A 103 14.50 -4.10 35.95
N GLU A 104 13.53 -3.82 35.04
CA GLU A 104 12.27 -4.59 34.97
C GLU A 104 12.52 -6.05 34.50
N THR A 105 13.54 -6.25 33.67
CA THR A 105 13.91 -7.56 33.13
C THR A 105 15.31 -7.55 32.54
N GLU A 106 15.98 -8.72 32.51
CA GLU A 106 17.30 -8.86 31.90
C GLU A 106 17.24 -9.21 30.40
N LYS A 107 16.18 -9.92 30.00
CA LYS A 107 16.00 -10.37 28.60
C LYS A 107 14.55 -10.17 28.16
N ILE A 108 14.38 -9.79 26.89
CA ILE A 108 13.06 -9.55 26.29
C ILE A 108 12.95 -10.32 24.98
N SER A 109 11.86 -11.09 24.84
CA SER A 109 11.44 -11.65 23.56
C SER A 109 10.25 -10.87 23.02
N VAL A 110 10.46 -10.08 21.98
CA VAL A 110 9.41 -9.24 21.39
C VAL A 110 8.51 -10.09 20.48
N SER A 111 7.23 -10.19 20.87
CA SER A 111 6.15 -10.80 20.09
C SER A 111 5.34 -9.75 19.33
N GLY A 112 4.44 -10.16 18.41
CA GLY A 112 3.53 -9.23 17.73
C GLY A 112 2.62 -8.47 18.70
N THR A 113 2.10 -9.14 19.73
CA THR A 113 1.29 -8.48 20.77
C THR A 113 2.09 -7.43 21.54
N MET A 114 3.35 -7.72 21.81
CA MET A 114 4.24 -6.77 22.48
C MET A 114 4.56 -5.56 21.57
N VAL A 115 4.68 -5.74 20.27
CA VAL A 115 4.83 -4.61 19.33
C VAL A 115 3.66 -3.65 19.45
N LYS A 116 2.42 -4.16 19.49
CA LYS A 116 1.21 -3.33 19.67
C LYS A 116 1.23 -2.57 21.00
N SER A 117 1.63 -3.23 22.08
CA SER A 117 1.74 -2.56 23.39
C SER A 117 2.82 -1.48 23.42
N LEU A 118 3.93 -1.69 22.71
CA LEU A 118 5.03 -0.73 22.66
C LEU A 118 4.76 0.44 21.71
N LEU A 119 4.17 0.20 20.53
CA LEU A 119 3.99 1.23 19.49
C LEU A 119 2.61 1.90 19.54
N GLY A 120 1.64 1.32 20.24
CA GLY A 120 0.25 1.76 20.24
C GLY A 120 -0.55 1.21 19.05
N PRO A 121 -1.67 1.83 18.67
CA PRO A 121 -2.52 1.38 17.60
C PRO A 121 -1.78 1.29 16.27
N GLU A 122 -2.16 0.31 15.44
CA GLU A 122 -1.68 0.18 14.08
C GLU A 122 -1.92 1.47 13.28
N LYS A 123 -0.90 1.91 12.55
CA LYS A 123 -0.93 3.11 11.71
C LYS A 123 -1.42 2.81 10.31
N VAL A 124 -1.21 1.58 9.86
CA VAL A 124 -1.64 1.08 8.55
C VAL A 124 -2.72 0.04 8.82
N LYS A 125 -3.91 0.30 8.33
CA LYS A 125 -4.98 -0.69 8.35
C LYS A 125 -4.88 -1.45 7.02
N PRO A 126 -4.70 -2.77 7.03
CA PRO A 126 -4.80 -3.54 5.81
C PRO A 126 -6.20 -3.37 5.23
N THR A 127 -6.31 -3.17 3.92
CA THR A 127 -7.60 -3.20 3.23
C THR A 127 -8.13 -4.63 3.35
N PHE A 128 -9.18 -4.80 4.16
CA PHE A 128 -9.78 -6.12 4.36
C PHE A 128 -10.55 -6.50 3.09
N ILE A 129 -10.09 -7.54 2.43
CA ILE A 129 -10.89 -8.24 1.45
C ILE A 129 -11.92 -9.06 2.24
N SER A 130 -13.19 -8.80 2.00
CA SER A 130 -14.23 -9.69 2.51
C SER A 130 -13.95 -11.10 1.97
N ARG A 131 -13.91 -12.09 2.86
CA ARG A 131 -13.79 -13.51 2.46
C ARG A 131 -15.12 -14.11 2.01
N THR A 132 -16.18 -13.34 2.15
CA THR A 132 -17.53 -13.73 1.71
C THR A 132 -17.93 -12.85 0.55
N ASP A 133 -18.53 -13.46 -0.46
CA ASP A 133 -19.10 -12.73 -1.59
C ASP A 133 -20.17 -11.76 -1.10
N SER A 134 -20.11 -10.55 -1.58
CA SER A 134 -21.08 -9.50 -1.24
C SER A 134 -21.65 -8.92 -2.53
N VAL A 135 -22.98 -8.87 -2.61
CA VAL A 135 -23.66 -8.26 -3.75
C VAL A 135 -23.34 -6.77 -3.80
N GLY A 136 -22.97 -6.27 -4.96
CA GLY A 136 -22.63 -4.86 -5.15
C GLY A 136 -21.20 -4.48 -4.76
N ILE A 137 -20.33 -5.44 -4.47
CA ILE A 137 -18.91 -5.16 -4.18
C ILE A 137 -18.03 -5.97 -5.13
N ALA A 138 -17.12 -5.30 -5.82
CA ALA A 138 -16.08 -5.91 -6.64
C ALA A 138 -14.70 -5.43 -6.17
N ASN A 139 -13.73 -6.35 -6.10
CA ASN A 139 -12.36 -6.01 -5.73
C ASN A 139 -11.54 -5.70 -6.97
N GLY A 140 -11.21 -4.45 -7.17
CA GLY A 140 -10.23 -4.00 -8.15
C GLY A 140 -8.80 -4.11 -7.61
N LEU A 141 -7.83 -4.02 -8.51
CA LEU A 141 -6.41 -3.95 -8.20
C LEU A 141 -5.90 -2.57 -8.56
N ALA A 142 -5.19 -1.95 -7.63
CA ALA A 142 -4.52 -0.68 -7.86
C ALA A 142 -3.01 -0.85 -7.66
N TRP A 143 -2.22 -0.21 -8.53
CA TRP A 143 -0.80 -0.07 -8.32
C TRP A 143 -0.52 1.27 -7.62
N THR A 144 0.34 1.24 -6.60
CA THR A 144 0.76 2.43 -5.88
C THR A 144 2.28 2.49 -5.79
N SER A 145 2.84 3.65 -5.50
CA SER A 145 4.28 3.81 -5.28
C SER A 145 4.85 2.93 -4.15
N VAL A 146 4.00 2.35 -3.33
CA VAL A 146 4.38 1.47 -2.21
C VAL A 146 4.02 0.00 -2.44
N GLY A 147 3.49 -0.34 -3.61
CA GLY A 147 3.13 -1.71 -4.01
C GLY A 147 1.70 -1.83 -4.53
N GLY A 148 1.26 -3.05 -4.81
CA GLY A 148 -0.12 -3.34 -5.19
C GLY A 148 -1.07 -3.19 -4.01
N GLU A 149 -2.28 -2.70 -4.29
CA GLU A 149 -3.34 -2.51 -3.30
C GLU A 149 -4.68 -2.99 -3.85
N MET A 150 -5.54 -3.46 -2.96
CA MET A 150 -6.91 -3.80 -3.33
C MET A 150 -7.77 -2.54 -3.25
N LEU A 151 -8.54 -2.30 -4.30
CA LEU A 151 -9.50 -1.21 -4.37
C LEU A 151 -10.91 -1.79 -4.47
N PRO A 152 -11.66 -1.89 -3.38
CA PRO A 152 -13.05 -2.28 -3.47
C PRO A 152 -13.85 -1.23 -4.23
N VAL A 153 -14.69 -1.65 -5.16
CA VAL A 153 -15.66 -0.82 -5.85
C VAL A 153 -17.04 -1.26 -5.39
N GLU A 154 -17.77 -0.33 -4.81
CA GLU A 154 -19.10 -0.57 -4.26
C GLU A 154 -20.15 -0.01 -5.21
N VAL A 155 -21.18 -0.79 -5.51
CA VAL A 155 -22.30 -0.39 -6.36
C VAL A 155 -23.61 -0.58 -5.60
N ALA A 156 -24.33 0.51 -5.38
CA ALA A 156 -25.65 0.49 -4.83
C ALA A 156 -26.71 0.74 -5.92
N VAL A 157 -27.76 -0.07 -5.92
CA VAL A 157 -28.92 0.09 -6.79
C VAL A 157 -30.04 0.76 -6.01
N ILE A 158 -30.43 1.95 -6.41
CA ILE A 158 -31.44 2.76 -5.73
C ILE A 158 -32.76 2.59 -6.48
N PRO A 159 -33.81 1.99 -5.89
CA PRO A 159 -35.09 1.79 -6.54
C PRO A 159 -35.82 3.12 -6.72
N ASN A 160 -36.81 3.13 -7.65
CA ASN A 160 -37.61 4.30 -8.01
C ASN A 160 -36.79 5.51 -8.48
N GLY A 161 -35.66 5.24 -9.13
CA GLY A 161 -34.80 6.24 -9.74
C GLY A 161 -35.21 6.61 -11.15
N THR A 162 -34.37 7.38 -11.81
CA THR A 162 -34.59 7.92 -13.18
C THR A 162 -33.53 7.41 -14.18
N GLY A 163 -32.74 6.45 -13.80
CA GLY A 163 -31.58 5.94 -14.58
C GLY A 163 -30.32 6.76 -14.38
N LYS A 164 -30.23 7.58 -13.33
CA LYS A 164 -29.06 8.39 -13.00
C LYS A 164 -27.89 7.49 -12.55
N ILE A 165 -26.67 7.87 -12.95
CA ILE A 165 -25.45 7.27 -12.46
C ILE A 165 -24.74 8.31 -11.58
N GLU A 166 -24.51 7.99 -10.33
CA GLU A 166 -23.75 8.81 -9.39
C GLU A 166 -22.42 8.12 -9.10
N ILE A 167 -21.32 8.88 -9.20
CA ILE A 167 -19.97 8.35 -9.03
C ILE A 167 -19.26 9.17 -7.94
N THR A 168 -18.76 8.48 -6.92
CA THR A 168 -18.05 9.10 -5.79
C THR A 168 -16.75 8.36 -5.46
N GLY A 169 -15.84 8.98 -4.69
CA GLY A 169 -14.59 8.36 -4.23
C GLY A 169 -13.32 9.00 -4.80
N SER A 170 -13.39 10.28 -5.22
CA SER A 170 -12.24 11.02 -5.77
C SER A 170 -11.61 10.35 -7.00
N LEU A 171 -12.48 9.90 -7.92
CA LEU A 171 -12.07 9.30 -9.20
C LEU A 171 -11.66 10.40 -10.18
N GLY A 172 -10.57 10.19 -10.90
CA GLY A 172 -10.17 11.01 -12.03
C GLY A 172 -11.06 10.77 -13.26
N ASP A 173 -10.77 11.48 -14.34
CA ASP A 173 -11.68 11.48 -15.50
C ASP A 173 -11.69 10.13 -16.23
N VAL A 174 -10.55 9.44 -16.33
CA VAL A 174 -10.46 8.10 -16.94
C VAL A 174 -11.30 7.09 -16.16
N MET A 175 -11.19 7.08 -14.83
CA MET A 175 -11.97 6.19 -13.95
C MET A 175 -13.48 6.49 -14.02
N LYS A 176 -13.89 7.76 -14.13
CA LYS A 176 -15.30 8.14 -14.30
C LYS A 176 -15.86 7.66 -15.63
N GLU A 177 -15.10 7.82 -16.70
CA GLU A 177 -15.47 7.34 -18.02
C GLU A 177 -15.60 5.81 -18.04
N SER A 178 -14.67 5.10 -17.44
CA SER A 178 -14.71 3.64 -17.27
C SER A 178 -15.95 3.19 -16.50
N ALA A 179 -16.29 3.87 -15.41
CA ALA A 179 -17.49 3.55 -14.64
C ALA A 179 -18.77 3.73 -15.49
N GLN A 180 -18.86 4.80 -16.28
CA GLN A 180 -19.98 5.02 -17.20
C GLN A 180 -20.03 3.95 -18.30
N LEU A 181 -18.88 3.57 -18.85
CA LEU A 181 -18.77 2.51 -19.85
C LEU A 181 -19.20 1.16 -19.29
N ALA A 182 -18.79 0.83 -18.06
CA ALA A 182 -19.21 -0.40 -17.39
C ALA A 182 -20.72 -0.50 -17.23
N VAL A 183 -21.40 0.60 -16.85
CA VAL A 183 -22.86 0.65 -16.78
C VAL A 183 -23.49 0.50 -18.16
N THR A 184 -22.92 1.13 -19.18
CA THR A 184 -23.39 0.98 -20.56
C THR A 184 -23.28 -0.46 -21.03
N TYR A 185 -22.13 -1.11 -20.76
CA TYR A 185 -21.92 -2.52 -21.05
C TYR A 185 -22.97 -3.41 -20.37
N ALA A 186 -23.18 -3.20 -19.06
CA ALA A 186 -24.17 -3.94 -18.29
C ALA A 186 -25.60 -3.76 -18.84
N ARG A 187 -25.94 -2.58 -19.33
CA ARG A 187 -27.25 -2.31 -19.98
C ARG A 187 -27.41 -3.04 -21.30
N VAL A 188 -26.36 -3.05 -22.13
CA VAL A 188 -26.39 -3.73 -23.44
C VAL A 188 -26.53 -5.24 -23.29
N HIS A 189 -25.85 -5.81 -22.29
CA HIS A 189 -25.84 -7.25 -22.04
C HIS A 189 -26.84 -7.67 -20.94
N ALA A 190 -27.80 -6.83 -20.59
CA ALA A 190 -28.73 -7.07 -19.49
C ALA A 190 -29.46 -8.43 -19.60
N GLU A 191 -29.92 -8.77 -20.81
CA GLU A 191 -30.64 -10.03 -21.06
C GLU A 191 -29.76 -11.26 -20.82
N GLU A 192 -28.46 -11.21 -21.19
CA GLU A 192 -27.49 -12.28 -20.95
C GLU A 192 -27.29 -12.54 -19.46
N TYR A 193 -27.40 -11.48 -18.64
CA TYR A 193 -27.29 -11.55 -17.18
C TYR A 193 -28.64 -11.78 -16.48
N GLY A 194 -29.73 -12.00 -17.21
CA GLY A 194 -31.05 -12.20 -16.65
C GLY A 194 -31.65 -10.94 -15.99
N ILE A 195 -31.18 -9.76 -16.39
CA ILE A 195 -31.66 -8.47 -15.89
C ILE A 195 -32.72 -7.93 -16.84
N ALA A 196 -33.92 -7.62 -16.32
CA ALA A 196 -34.99 -6.99 -17.12
C ALA A 196 -34.50 -5.62 -17.65
N SER A 197 -34.74 -5.37 -18.95
CA SER A 197 -34.20 -4.18 -19.65
C SER A 197 -34.77 -2.85 -19.12
N ASP A 198 -35.93 -2.88 -18.50
CA ASP A 198 -36.59 -1.73 -17.87
C ASP A 198 -36.02 -1.39 -16.48
N ARG A 199 -35.30 -2.32 -15.85
CA ARG A 199 -34.75 -2.12 -14.51
C ARG A 199 -33.83 -0.91 -14.45
N PHE A 200 -32.95 -0.74 -15.44
CA PHE A 200 -32.02 0.39 -15.52
C PHE A 200 -32.71 1.76 -15.70
N LYS A 201 -33.96 1.78 -16.21
CA LYS A 201 -34.76 3.03 -16.37
C LYS A 201 -35.39 3.48 -15.07
N ASN A 202 -35.69 2.53 -14.20
CA ASN A 202 -36.44 2.74 -12.95
C ASN A 202 -35.56 2.68 -11.71
N THR A 203 -34.23 2.65 -11.88
CA THR A 203 -33.25 2.62 -10.78
C THR A 203 -32.12 3.60 -11.05
N ASP A 204 -31.65 4.25 -10.00
CA ASP A 204 -30.36 4.97 -10.05
C ASP A 204 -29.23 4.04 -9.58
N LEU A 205 -28.04 4.27 -10.07
CA LEU A 205 -26.84 3.54 -9.69
C LEU A 205 -25.88 4.50 -8.99
N HIS A 206 -25.41 4.11 -7.80
CA HIS A 206 -24.35 4.82 -7.11
C HIS A 206 -23.10 3.94 -7.08
N ILE A 207 -22.05 4.38 -7.75
CA ILE A 207 -20.75 3.72 -7.81
C ILE A 207 -19.82 4.48 -6.88
N HIS A 208 -19.25 3.79 -5.90
CA HIS A 208 -18.36 4.35 -4.91
C HIS A 208 -17.03 3.59 -4.85
N ALA A 209 -15.92 4.33 -4.94
CA ALA A 209 -14.59 3.80 -4.62
C ALA A 209 -14.14 4.39 -3.29
N PRO A 210 -14.03 3.59 -2.21
CA PRO A 210 -13.63 4.06 -0.88
C PRO A 210 -12.29 4.80 -0.85
N GLU A 211 -11.96 5.44 0.28
CA GLU A 211 -10.78 6.29 0.46
C GLU A 211 -10.78 7.55 -0.42
N GLY A 212 -11.85 8.34 -0.33
CA GLY A 212 -12.04 9.57 -1.11
C GLY A 212 -10.97 10.65 -0.93
N ALA A 213 -10.11 10.55 0.09
CA ALA A 213 -8.97 11.44 0.29
C ALA A 213 -7.79 11.17 -0.67
N VAL A 214 -7.77 10.02 -1.32
CA VAL A 214 -6.72 9.62 -2.27
C VAL A 214 -7.28 9.71 -3.69
N PRO A 215 -6.78 10.60 -4.54
CA PRO A 215 -7.16 10.63 -5.95
C PRO A 215 -6.84 9.30 -6.64
N LYS A 216 -7.78 8.80 -7.43
CA LYS A 216 -7.65 7.53 -8.15
C LYS A 216 -7.87 7.78 -9.63
N ASP A 217 -6.88 7.48 -10.42
CA ASP A 217 -6.96 7.48 -11.88
C ASP A 217 -5.90 6.55 -12.46
N GLY A 218 -6.12 6.00 -13.63
CA GLY A 218 -5.14 5.13 -14.24
C GLY A 218 -5.63 4.44 -15.52
N PRO A 219 -4.68 3.93 -16.34
CA PRO A 219 -5.00 3.32 -17.63
C PRO A 219 -5.64 1.93 -17.52
N SER A 220 -5.70 1.35 -16.33
CA SER A 220 -6.33 0.05 -16.06
C SER A 220 -7.74 0.17 -15.49
N ALA A 221 -8.31 1.37 -15.55
CA ALA A 221 -9.66 1.67 -15.06
C ALA A 221 -10.75 1.03 -15.94
#